data_56b22bc1af30bc1e29efeba11508a512
#
_entry.id   56b22bc1af30bc1e29efeba11508a512
#
_cell.length_a   1.000
_cell.length_b   1.000
_cell.length_c   1.000
_cell.angle_alpha   90.00
_cell.angle_beta   90.00
_cell.angle_gamma   90.00
#
_symmetry.space_group_name_H-M   'P 1'
#
loop_
_entity.id
_entity.type
_entity.pdbx_description
1 polymer ?
#
loop_
_entity_poly.entity_id
_entity_poly.type
_entity_poly.pdbx_seq_one_letter_code
_entity_poly.pdbx_strand_id
1 'polypeptide(L)'
;MSFQVTANLEAEVDELITHYPVKRAASLMVLHAIQEQFGWISSDAVQWTAKKLELQPINVFEILTFYPMLRQEPQGKYAIKVCRTLSCALGGAYELHHHFCAKLGLDAHKHGPQTTKDGKFTVEFVECLASCGTAPVMMVGDNFYEGVSHAKADEIVGECK
;
A
#
# COMPACT_ATOMS: atom_id res chain seq x y z
N MET A 1 -14.69 -1.66 -9.15
CA MET A 1 -14.69 -2.70 -10.21
C MET A 1 -14.93 -4.03 -9.52
N SER A 2 -15.80 -4.89 -10.08
CA SER A 2 -15.98 -6.26 -9.58
C SER A 2 -14.71 -7.07 -9.90
N PHE A 3 -14.22 -7.85 -8.95
CA PHE A 3 -13.11 -8.77 -9.16
C PHE A 3 -13.53 -9.85 -10.18
N GLN A 4 -12.83 -9.90 -11.31
CA GLN A 4 -13.02 -10.94 -12.32
C GLN A 4 -11.66 -11.50 -12.71
N VAL A 5 -11.47 -12.77 -12.47
CA VAL A 5 -10.22 -13.47 -12.80
C VAL A 5 -10.03 -13.48 -14.30
N THR A 6 -8.90 -12.97 -14.77
CA THR A 6 -8.50 -13.07 -16.16
C THR A 6 -7.81 -14.41 -16.42
N ALA A 7 -7.87 -14.90 -17.65
CA ALA A 7 -7.17 -16.14 -18.03
C ALA A 7 -5.64 -16.05 -17.76
N ASN A 8 -5.06 -14.84 -17.94
CA ASN A 8 -3.64 -14.62 -17.67
C ASN A 8 -3.32 -14.74 -16.18
N LEU A 9 -4.12 -14.11 -15.30
CA LEU A 9 -3.93 -14.23 -13.86
C LEU A 9 -4.08 -15.68 -13.39
N GLU A 10 -5.07 -16.39 -13.93
CA GLU A 10 -5.29 -17.78 -13.55
C GLU A 10 -4.10 -18.66 -13.94
N ALA A 11 -3.55 -18.49 -15.14
CA ALA A 11 -2.37 -19.22 -15.60
C ALA A 11 -1.12 -18.88 -14.75
N GLU A 12 -0.91 -17.59 -14.45
CA GLU A 12 0.18 -17.14 -13.59
C GLU A 12 0.07 -17.74 -12.18
N VAL A 13 -1.11 -17.72 -11.59
CA VAL A 13 -1.33 -18.29 -10.24
C VAL A 13 -1.14 -19.81 -10.25
N ASP A 14 -1.57 -20.49 -11.31
CA ASP A 14 -1.34 -21.94 -11.44
C ASP A 14 0.15 -22.28 -11.52
N GLU A 15 0.93 -21.49 -12.23
CA GLU A 15 2.38 -21.61 -12.28
C GLU A 15 3.01 -21.32 -10.90
N LEU A 16 2.66 -20.20 -10.27
CA LEU A 16 3.18 -19.81 -8.94
C LEU A 16 2.99 -20.92 -7.89
N ILE A 17 1.83 -21.57 -7.88
CA ILE A 17 1.54 -22.66 -6.93
C ILE A 17 2.53 -23.81 -7.10
N THR A 18 3.00 -24.09 -8.30
CA THR A 18 3.94 -25.20 -8.56
C THR A 18 5.33 -24.98 -7.95
N HIS A 19 5.69 -23.72 -7.67
CA HIS A 19 6.99 -23.36 -7.09
C HIS A 19 7.09 -23.69 -5.58
N TYR A 20 5.98 -24.06 -4.94
CA TYR A 20 5.92 -24.28 -3.51
C TYR A 20 5.54 -25.73 -3.18
N PRO A 21 6.10 -26.30 -2.09
CA PRO A 21 5.82 -27.67 -1.69
C PRO A 21 4.38 -27.89 -1.21
N VAL A 22 3.72 -26.83 -0.74
CA VAL A 22 2.31 -26.82 -0.31
C VAL A 22 1.62 -25.56 -0.81
N LYS A 23 0.36 -25.64 -1.23
CA LYS A 23 -0.40 -24.52 -1.79
C LYS A 23 -0.45 -23.30 -0.88
N ARG A 24 -0.56 -23.50 0.43
CA ARG A 24 -0.58 -22.41 1.42
C ARG A 24 0.66 -21.52 1.33
N ALA A 25 1.83 -22.05 1.02
CA ALA A 25 3.06 -21.27 0.95
C ALA A 25 3.08 -20.28 -0.22
N ALA A 26 2.27 -20.49 -1.26
CA ALA A 26 2.12 -19.57 -2.38
C ALA A 26 1.21 -18.36 -2.07
N SER A 27 0.51 -18.35 -0.92
CA SER A 27 -0.56 -17.36 -0.63
C SER A 27 -0.10 -15.91 -0.81
N LEU A 28 1.07 -15.55 -0.28
CA LEU A 28 1.58 -14.19 -0.36
C LEU A 28 1.83 -13.77 -1.81
N MET A 29 2.45 -14.64 -2.61
CA MET A 29 2.76 -14.34 -4.01
C MET A 29 1.50 -14.26 -4.88
N VAL A 30 0.50 -15.10 -4.60
CA VAL A 30 -0.80 -15.02 -5.27
C VAL A 30 -1.48 -13.69 -4.96
N LEU A 31 -1.43 -13.20 -3.72
CA LEU A 31 -1.98 -11.90 -3.35
C LEU A 31 -1.21 -10.75 -4.04
N HIS A 32 0.11 -10.86 -4.20
CA HIS A 32 0.89 -9.89 -4.97
C HIS A 32 0.47 -9.87 -6.45
N ALA A 33 0.34 -11.01 -7.10
CA ALA A 33 -0.11 -11.07 -8.52
C ALA A 33 -1.50 -10.44 -8.70
N ILE A 34 -2.43 -10.70 -7.77
CA ILE A 34 -3.74 -10.06 -7.77
C ILE A 34 -3.62 -8.54 -7.60
N GLN A 35 -2.83 -8.07 -6.64
CA GLN A 35 -2.65 -6.64 -6.39
C GLN A 35 -1.99 -5.93 -7.57
N GLU A 36 -1.04 -6.57 -8.25
CA GLU A 36 -0.38 -6.04 -9.45
C GLU A 36 -1.40 -5.78 -10.57
N GLN A 37 -2.34 -6.69 -10.76
CA GLN A 37 -3.36 -6.56 -11.80
C GLN A 37 -4.50 -5.60 -11.44
N PHE A 38 -4.94 -5.59 -10.17
CA PHE A 38 -6.14 -4.84 -9.75
C PHE A 38 -5.84 -3.60 -8.90
N GLY A 39 -4.59 -3.41 -8.47
CA GLY A 39 -4.15 -2.32 -7.58
C GLY A 39 -4.49 -2.54 -6.11
N TRP A 40 -5.38 -3.47 -5.78
CA TRP A 40 -5.81 -3.81 -4.42
C TRP A 40 -6.49 -5.19 -4.39
N ILE A 41 -6.73 -5.72 -3.20
CA ILE A 41 -7.27 -7.05 -2.97
C ILE A 41 -8.66 -6.93 -2.35
N SER A 42 -9.68 -7.24 -3.13
CA SER A 42 -11.07 -7.22 -2.68
C SER A 42 -11.44 -8.45 -1.86
N SER A 43 -12.59 -8.38 -1.16
CA SER A 43 -13.16 -9.53 -0.47
C SER A 43 -13.40 -10.71 -1.40
N ASP A 44 -13.84 -10.45 -2.65
CA ASP A 44 -14.03 -11.49 -3.66
C ASP A 44 -12.72 -12.14 -4.08
N ALA A 45 -11.63 -11.36 -4.16
CA ALA A 45 -10.29 -11.86 -4.44
C ALA A 45 -9.78 -12.77 -3.30
N VAL A 46 -10.07 -12.42 -2.03
CA VAL A 46 -9.76 -13.26 -0.87
C VAL A 46 -10.50 -14.61 -0.96
N GLN A 47 -11.80 -14.59 -1.30
CA GLN A 47 -12.60 -15.80 -1.46
C GLN A 47 -12.08 -16.69 -2.59
N TRP A 48 -11.76 -16.08 -3.74
CA TRP A 48 -11.20 -16.80 -4.88
C TRP A 48 -9.85 -17.42 -4.54
N THR A 49 -8.94 -16.66 -3.91
CA THR A 49 -7.61 -17.15 -3.49
C THR A 49 -7.73 -18.33 -2.51
N ALA A 50 -8.63 -18.21 -1.53
CA ALA A 50 -8.89 -19.27 -0.57
C ALA A 50 -9.33 -20.57 -1.27
N LYS A 51 -10.28 -20.46 -2.21
CA LYS A 51 -10.75 -21.60 -3.00
C LYS A 51 -9.63 -22.21 -3.86
N LYS A 52 -8.82 -21.38 -4.53
CA LYS A 52 -7.73 -21.81 -5.41
C LYS A 52 -6.64 -22.55 -4.64
N LEU A 53 -6.33 -22.09 -3.42
CA LEU A 53 -5.29 -22.67 -2.55
C LEU A 53 -5.82 -23.74 -1.58
N GLU A 54 -7.12 -24.07 -1.63
CA GLU A 54 -7.77 -25.02 -0.71
C GLU A 54 -7.65 -24.61 0.77
N LEU A 55 -7.80 -23.31 1.03
CA LEU A 55 -7.73 -22.70 2.37
C LEU A 55 -9.10 -22.17 2.81
N GLN A 56 -9.21 -21.84 4.09
CA GLN A 56 -10.32 -21.04 4.58
C GLN A 56 -10.06 -19.54 4.26
N PRO A 57 -11.09 -18.74 3.92
CA PRO A 57 -10.92 -17.31 3.62
C PRO A 57 -10.19 -16.53 4.71
N ILE A 58 -10.38 -16.91 5.98
CA ILE A 58 -9.69 -16.28 7.11
C ILE A 58 -8.17 -16.46 7.04
N ASN A 59 -7.67 -17.59 6.51
CA ASN A 59 -6.23 -17.81 6.36
C ASN A 59 -5.59 -16.93 5.28
N VAL A 60 -6.35 -16.54 4.29
CA VAL A 60 -5.91 -15.57 3.28
C VAL A 60 -6.02 -14.14 3.83
N PHE A 61 -7.11 -13.86 4.54
CA PHE A 61 -7.35 -12.54 5.14
C PHE A 61 -6.31 -12.19 6.23
N GLU A 62 -5.85 -13.17 7.02
CA GLU A 62 -4.77 -12.94 8.00
C GLU A 62 -3.47 -12.46 7.33
N ILE A 63 -3.13 -12.99 6.14
CA ILE A 63 -1.96 -12.55 5.37
C ILE A 63 -2.19 -11.14 4.82
N LEU A 64 -3.37 -10.88 4.26
CA LEU A 64 -3.74 -9.57 3.72
C LEU A 64 -3.64 -8.47 4.78
N THR A 65 -4.03 -8.75 6.02
CA THR A 65 -3.98 -7.77 7.12
C THR A 65 -2.63 -7.67 7.80
N PHE A 66 -1.82 -8.74 7.73
CA PHE A 66 -0.49 -8.77 8.35
C PHE A 66 0.56 -7.99 7.53
N TYR A 67 0.51 -8.10 6.20
CA TYR A 67 1.51 -7.45 5.34
C TYR A 67 1.05 -6.04 4.92
N PRO A 68 1.70 -4.96 5.43
CA PRO A 68 1.22 -3.59 5.20
C PRO A 68 1.35 -3.11 3.75
N MET A 69 2.06 -3.84 2.89
CA MET A 69 2.14 -3.54 1.46
C MET A 69 0.93 -4.04 0.67
N LEU A 70 0.16 -4.99 1.23
CA LEU A 70 -1.08 -5.45 0.63
C LEU A 70 -2.22 -4.47 0.93
N ARG A 71 -3.03 -4.17 -0.06
CA ARG A 71 -4.05 -3.13 -0.02
C ARG A 71 -5.45 -3.72 -0.01
N GLN A 72 -6.25 -3.33 0.98
CA GLN A 72 -7.65 -3.77 1.12
C GLN A 72 -8.63 -2.83 0.42
N GLU A 73 -8.16 -1.64 0.03
CA GLU A 73 -8.96 -0.61 -0.63
C GLU A 73 -8.19 0.01 -1.80
N PRO A 74 -8.89 0.54 -2.81
CA PRO A 74 -8.26 1.27 -3.91
C PRO A 74 -7.46 2.46 -3.39
N GLN A 75 -6.28 2.64 -3.95
CA GLN A 75 -5.43 3.81 -3.69
C GLN A 75 -5.52 4.84 -4.81
N GLY A 76 -5.15 6.08 -4.51
CA GLY A 76 -4.96 7.12 -5.49
C GLY A 76 -3.75 6.83 -6.40
N LYS A 77 -3.71 7.53 -7.53
CA LYS A 77 -2.60 7.43 -8.49
C LYS A 77 -1.23 7.62 -7.83
N TYR A 78 -1.14 8.48 -6.82
CA TYR A 78 0.09 8.79 -6.07
C TYR A 78 -0.09 8.44 -4.60
N ALA A 79 0.56 7.39 -4.15
CA ALA A 79 0.57 6.98 -2.75
C ALA A 79 1.72 7.70 -2.02
N ILE A 80 1.38 8.64 -1.13
CA ILE A 80 2.30 9.40 -0.26
C ILE A 80 2.40 8.62 1.06
N LYS A 81 3.58 8.05 1.31
CA LYS A 81 3.89 7.21 2.47
C LYS A 81 4.89 7.94 3.36
N VAL A 82 4.46 8.39 4.53
CA VAL A 82 5.31 9.13 5.48
C VAL A 82 5.78 8.19 6.59
N CYS A 83 7.08 8.08 6.78
CA CYS A 83 7.66 7.28 7.87
C CYS A 83 7.30 7.88 9.23
N ARG A 84 6.77 7.06 10.16
CA ARG A 84 6.36 7.52 11.51
C ARG A 84 7.22 7.01 12.65
N THR A 85 8.30 6.24 12.38
CA THR A 85 9.13 5.68 13.43
C THR A 85 10.02 6.74 14.10
N LEU A 86 10.61 6.40 15.22
CA LEU A 86 11.16 7.33 16.21
C LEU A 86 11.96 8.50 15.62
N SER A 87 12.97 8.23 14.79
CA SER A 87 13.82 9.32 14.23
C SER A 87 13.01 10.26 13.35
N CYS A 88 12.11 9.73 12.51
CA CYS A 88 11.26 10.55 11.66
C CYS A 88 10.22 11.31 12.47
N ALA A 89 9.64 10.70 13.51
CA ALA A 89 8.73 11.36 14.45
C ALA A 89 9.41 12.58 15.11
N LEU A 90 10.63 12.40 15.61
CA LEU A 90 11.43 13.51 16.19
C LEU A 90 11.87 14.53 15.12
N GLY A 91 12.04 14.11 13.88
CA GLY A 91 12.41 14.95 12.74
C GLY A 91 11.25 15.70 12.06
N GLY A 92 10.02 15.62 12.61
CA GLY A 92 8.87 16.37 12.10
C GLY A 92 7.96 15.60 11.13
N ALA A 93 7.97 14.27 11.17
CA ALA A 93 7.14 13.46 10.27
C ALA A 93 5.63 13.61 10.52
N TYR A 94 5.20 13.87 11.75
CA TYR A 94 3.79 14.12 12.07
C TYR A 94 3.32 15.46 11.51
N GLU A 95 4.14 16.50 11.63
CA GLU A 95 3.88 17.82 11.05
C GLU A 95 3.84 17.74 9.52
N LEU A 96 4.75 16.95 8.92
CA LEU A 96 4.77 16.70 7.47
C LEU A 96 3.50 15.99 7.00
N HIS A 97 3.05 14.95 7.71
CA HIS A 97 1.80 14.26 7.40
C HIS A 97 0.58 15.20 7.53
N HIS A 98 0.51 15.98 8.60
CA HIS A 98 -0.55 16.98 8.81
C HIS A 98 -0.55 18.03 7.68
N HIS A 99 0.64 18.45 7.21
CA HIS A 99 0.77 19.38 6.08
C HIS A 99 0.17 18.79 4.80
N PHE A 100 0.47 17.52 4.47
CA PHE A 100 -0.16 16.82 3.33
C PHE A 100 -1.67 16.72 3.49
N CYS A 101 -2.15 16.32 4.65
CA CYS A 101 -3.58 16.20 4.90
C CYS A 101 -4.30 17.54 4.71
N ALA A 102 -3.77 18.63 5.28
CA ALA A 102 -4.33 19.97 5.14
C ALA A 102 -4.34 20.43 3.67
N LYS A 103 -3.24 20.22 2.95
CA LYS A 103 -3.11 20.62 1.54
C LYS A 103 -4.04 19.83 0.62
N LEU A 104 -4.28 18.57 0.90
CA LEU A 104 -5.06 17.66 0.06
C LEU A 104 -6.53 17.50 0.53
N GLY A 105 -6.94 18.24 1.56
CA GLY A 105 -8.31 18.21 2.09
C GLY A 105 -8.67 16.90 2.78
N LEU A 106 -7.70 16.27 3.45
CA LEU A 106 -7.83 15.03 4.22
C LEU A 106 -7.85 15.31 5.73
N ASP A 107 -8.31 14.36 6.53
CA ASP A 107 -8.36 14.46 7.98
C ASP A 107 -7.06 13.90 8.59
N ALA A 108 -6.22 14.78 9.15
CA ALA A 108 -4.95 14.41 9.77
C ALA A 108 -5.10 13.51 11.03
N HIS A 109 -6.28 13.45 11.63
CA HIS A 109 -6.55 12.65 12.83
C HIS A 109 -7.16 11.28 12.51
N LYS A 110 -7.53 11.04 11.26
CA LYS A 110 -8.05 9.74 10.83
C LYS A 110 -6.90 8.74 10.67
N HIS A 111 -7.01 7.57 11.30
CA HIS A 111 -6.05 6.49 11.16
C HIS A 111 -6.20 5.76 9.81
N GLY A 112 -5.07 5.23 9.32
CA GLY A 112 -5.00 4.47 8.08
C GLY A 112 -4.88 5.33 6.81
N PRO A 113 -4.80 4.71 5.64
CA PRO A 113 -4.67 5.41 4.37
C PRO A 113 -5.93 6.22 4.06
N GLN A 114 -5.74 7.41 3.52
CA GLN A 114 -6.83 8.27 3.08
C GLN A 114 -6.61 8.71 1.65
N THR A 115 -7.60 8.50 0.80
CA THR A 115 -7.58 8.86 -0.61
C THR A 115 -8.39 10.13 -0.85
N THR A 116 -7.85 11.06 -1.65
CA THR A 116 -8.55 12.26 -2.08
C THR A 116 -9.78 11.90 -2.93
N LYS A 117 -10.80 12.76 -2.92
CA LYS A 117 -12.08 12.51 -3.62
C LYS A 117 -11.92 12.33 -5.13
N ASP A 118 -10.90 12.95 -5.71
CA ASP A 118 -10.54 12.84 -7.13
C ASP A 118 -9.75 11.56 -7.46
N GLY A 119 -9.40 10.75 -6.45
CA GLY A 119 -8.61 9.54 -6.62
C GLY A 119 -7.15 9.79 -7.00
N LYS A 120 -6.65 11.02 -6.85
CA LYS A 120 -5.30 11.37 -7.28
C LYS A 120 -4.25 10.98 -6.24
N PHE A 121 -4.50 11.28 -4.97
CA PHE A 121 -3.54 11.02 -3.88
C PHE A 121 -4.12 10.09 -2.82
N THR A 122 -3.25 9.24 -2.28
CA THR A 122 -3.48 8.56 -1.01
C THR A 122 -2.37 8.95 -0.05
N VAL A 123 -2.72 9.38 1.16
CA VAL A 123 -1.75 9.75 2.21
C VAL A 123 -1.87 8.75 3.35
N GLU A 124 -0.74 8.23 3.80
CA GLU A 124 -0.69 7.30 4.93
C GLU A 124 0.62 7.43 5.71
N PHE A 125 0.58 7.04 6.98
CA PHE A 125 1.79 6.71 7.72
C PHE A 125 2.23 5.29 7.39
N VAL A 126 3.55 5.11 7.27
CA VAL A 126 4.18 3.80 7.15
C VAL A 126 5.22 3.59 8.24
N GLU A 127 5.60 2.34 8.46
CA GLU A 127 6.70 2.00 9.36
C GLU A 127 8.05 2.42 8.78
N CYS A 128 9.16 2.01 9.40
CA CYS A 128 10.49 2.49 9.09
C CYS A 128 10.89 2.32 7.62
N LEU A 129 11.31 3.42 7.00
CA LEU A 129 11.86 3.48 5.63
C LEU A 129 13.41 3.42 5.60
N ALA A 130 14.03 3.10 6.74
CA ALA A 130 15.46 2.81 6.90
C ALA A 130 16.45 3.95 6.57
N SER A 131 16.05 5.24 6.62
CA SER A 131 16.94 6.41 6.45
C SER A 131 16.87 7.36 7.64
N CYS A 132 17.16 6.85 8.83
CA CYS A 132 17.01 7.58 10.10
C CYS A 132 17.90 8.82 10.23
N GLY A 133 19.05 8.85 9.52
CA GLY A 133 19.99 9.97 9.54
C GLY A 133 19.54 11.20 8.73
N THR A 134 18.53 11.05 7.90
CA THR A 134 18.01 12.10 6.99
C THR A 134 16.52 12.36 7.19
N ALA A 135 16.04 12.19 8.42
CA ALA A 135 14.66 12.40 8.80
C ALA A 135 14.18 13.84 8.56
N PRO A 136 12.87 14.08 8.27
CA PRO A 136 11.87 13.06 8.00
C PRO A 136 11.97 12.51 6.58
N VAL A 137 11.60 11.23 6.41
CA VAL A 137 11.62 10.57 5.09
C VAL A 137 10.23 10.11 4.67
N MET A 138 10.02 10.07 3.36
CA MET A 138 8.75 9.64 2.76
C MET A 138 8.98 8.99 1.39
N MET A 139 7.94 8.35 0.87
CA MET A 139 7.89 7.88 -0.51
C MET A 139 6.65 8.43 -1.21
N VAL A 140 6.76 8.61 -2.53
CA VAL A 140 5.60 8.81 -3.41
C VAL A 140 5.67 7.76 -4.51
N GLY A 141 4.75 6.81 -4.48
CA GLY A 141 4.91 5.58 -5.25
C GLY A 141 6.21 4.88 -4.86
N ASP A 142 7.11 4.66 -5.83
CA ASP A 142 8.43 4.05 -5.63
C ASP A 142 9.56 5.07 -5.43
N ASN A 143 9.28 6.36 -5.57
CA ASN A 143 10.28 7.41 -5.38
C ASN A 143 10.50 7.71 -3.89
N PHE A 144 11.75 7.70 -3.46
CA PHE A 144 12.17 7.92 -2.09
C PHE A 144 12.69 9.35 -1.88
N TYR A 145 12.27 10.01 -0.80
CA TYR A 145 12.62 11.39 -0.48
C TYR A 145 13.08 11.51 0.96
N GLU A 146 14.21 12.21 1.15
CA GLU A 146 14.88 12.40 2.42
C GLU A 146 14.90 13.89 2.81
N GLY A 147 14.93 14.18 4.12
CA GLY A 147 15.00 15.53 4.64
C GLY A 147 13.86 16.41 4.12
N VAL A 148 12.63 15.88 4.15
CA VAL A 148 11.49 16.52 3.48
C VAL A 148 10.93 17.65 4.34
N SER A 149 11.22 18.89 3.95
CA SER A 149 10.55 20.10 4.49
C SER A 149 9.15 20.29 3.88
N HIS A 150 8.31 21.13 4.47
CA HIS A 150 7.01 21.48 3.90
C HIS A 150 7.13 22.07 2.49
N ALA A 151 8.13 22.90 2.24
CA ALA A 151 8.37 23.48 0.90
C ALA A 151 8.70 22.36 -0.12
N LYS A 152 9.57 21.42 0.23
CA LYS A 152 9.89 20.26 -0.62
C LYS A 152 8.67 19.38 -0.85
N ALA A 153 7.85 19.18 0.17
CA ALA A 153 6.58 18.46 0.06
C ALA A 153 5.63 19.12 -0.95
N ASP A 154 5.57 20.44 -0.94
CA ASP A 154 4.76 21.23 -1.88
C ASP A 154 5.23 21.10 -3.33
N GLU A 155 6.54 21.11 -3.55
CA GLU A 155 7.16 20.86 -4.87
C GLU A 155 6.81 19.46 -5.38
N ILE A 156 7.02 18.43 -4.55
CA ILE A 156 6.74 17.03 -4.90
C ILE A 156 5.26 16.84 -5.31
N VAL A 157 4.32 17.40 -4.54
CA VAL A 157 2.90 17.33 -4.89
C VAL A 157 2.60 18.08 -6.19
N GLY A 158 3.27 19.22 -6.43
CA GLY A 158 3.13 20.01 -7.66
C GLY A 158 3.62 19.28 -8.91
N GLU A 159 4.61 18.41 -8.80
CA GLU A 159 5.15 17.59 -9.90
C GLU A 159 4.23 16.40 -10.25
N CYS A 160 3.36 15.99 -9.35
CA CYS A 160 2.39 14.92 -9.58
C CYS A 160 1.28 15.40 -10.54
N LYS A 161 1.31 14.96 -11.79
CA LYS A 161 0.36 15.34 -12.86
C LYS A 161 -0.71 14.29 -13.12
#